data_680556f45c532f9a67e836afd5006f1a
#
_entry.id   680556f45c532f9a67e836afd5006f1a
#
_cell.length_a   1.000
_cell.length_b   1.000
_cell.length_c   1.000
_cell.angle_alpha   90.00
_cell.angle_beta   90.00
_cell.angle_gamma   90.00
#
_symmetry.space_group_name_H-M   'P 1'
#
loop_
_entity.id
_entity.type
_entity.pdbx_description
1 polymer ?
#
loop_
_entity_poly.entity_id
_entity_poly.type
_entity_poly.pdbx_seq_one_letter_code
_entity_poly.pdbx_strand_id
1 'polypeptide(L)'
;MSKYVENFIETLREHLPLKDHPDKQYYNWDQVIREYEPHMMPVGEFDNYRDGQCICGHDIKYIYRIYYKRDRSISIEPIGSECINKFYANKDTIYHLKRMLDSTDIRVLWNGGYTTNHFKAKNGFSKDSLLYLKIYACLTNQQYETLKDIVNTRKERDLTEWEIRKLYGAMKNIQRVYNSHIAEDK
;
A
#
# COMPACT_ATOMS: atom_id res chain seq x y z
N MET A 1 -11.90 -11.86 3.87
CA MET A 1 -11.50 -10.44 4.01
C MET A 1 -11.67 -10.06 5.48
N SER A 2 -10.90 -9.12 6.06
CA SER A 2 -11.15 -8.74 7.45
C SER A 2 -12.40 -7.87 7.55
N LYS A 3 -13.15 -7.96 8.65
CA LYS A 3 -14.36 -7.14 8.90
C LYS A 3 -14.12 -5.63 8.67
N TYR A 4 -12.94 -5.13 9.02
CA TYR A 4 -12.58 -3.72 8.82
C TYR A 4 -12.47 -3.33 7.35
N VAL A 5 -11.98 -4.24 6.52
CA VAL A 5 -11.88 -4.02 5.07
C VAL A 5 -13.28 -4.02 4.44
N GLU A 6 -14.13 -4.93 4.84
CA GLU A 6 -15.52 -4.99 4.38
C GLU A 6 -16.29 -3.72 4.74
N ASN A 7 -16.23 -3.30 6.01
CA ASN A 7 -16.85 -2.05 6.47
C ASN A 7 -16.33 -0.84 5.69
N PHE A 8 -15.02 -0.78 5.43
CA PHE A 8 -14.42 0.31 4.68
C PHE A 8 -14.99 0.43 3.27
N ILE A 9 -15.02 -0.67 2.54
CA ILE A 9 -15.53 -0.70 1.17
C ILE A 9 -17.04 -0.43 1.13
N GLU A 10 -17.80 -0.98 2.06
CA GLU A 10 -19.23 -0.75 2.12
C GLU A 10 -19.54 0.73 2.34
N THR A 11 -18.87 1.36 3.31
CA THR A 11 -19.02 2.81 3.55
C THR A 11 -18.67 3.64 2.32
N LEU A 12 -17.56 3.32 1.64
CA LEU A 12 -17.19 4.03 0.41
C LEU A 12 -18.19 3.83 -0.72
N ARG A 13 -18.71 2.62 -0.88
CA ARG A 13 -19.74 2.29 -1.89
C ARG A 13 -21.03 3.05 -1.63
N GLU A 14 -21.46 3.15 -0.39
CA GLU A 14 -22.65 3.90 -0.01
C GLU A 14 -22.55 5.38 -0.38
N HIS A 15 -21.37 5.99 -0.23
CA HIS A 15 -21.11 7.39 -0.54
C HIS A 15 -20.96 7.69 -2.04
N LEU A 16 -20.83 6.69 -2.91
CA LEU A 16 -20.82 6.92 -4.36
C LEU A 16 -22.18 7.47 -4.82
N PRO A 17 -22.20 8.60 -5.57
CA PRO A 17 -23.45 9.18 -6.07
C PRO A 17 -24.17 8.25 -7.05
N LEU A 18 -25.44 7.95 -6.80
CA LEU A 18 -26.25 7.09 -7.70
C LEU A 18 -26.38 7.63 -9.13
N LYS A 19 -26.38 8.95 -9.31
CA LYS A 19 -26.43 9.59 -10.63
C LYS A 19 -25.26 9.19 -11.53
N ASP A 20 -24.10 8.93 -10.93
CA ASP A 20 -22.86 8.57 -11.66
C ASP A 20 -22.60 7.05 -11.61
N HIS A 21 -23.19 6.35 -10.65
CA HIS A 21 -22.95 4.93 -10.37
C HIS A 21 -24.26 4.21 -10.02
N PRO A 22 -25.17 4.04 -10.99
CA PRO A 22 -26.47 3.40 -10.75
C PRO A 22 -26.37 1.96 -10.24
N ASP A 23 -25.32 1.26 -10.65
CA ASP A 23 -25.04 -0.13 -10.30
C ASP A 23 -23.98 -0.31 -9.21
N LYS A 24 -23.73 0.74 -8.37
CA LYS A 24 -22.66 0.74 -7.38
C LYS A 24 -22.69 -0.43 -6.40
N GLN A 25 -23.83 -1.04 -6.16
CA GLN A 25 -24.01 -2.20 -5.30
C GLN A 25 -23.20 -3.43 -5.77
N TYR A 26 -22.90 -3.52 -7.07
CA TYR A 26 -22.11 -4.61 -7.66
C TYR A 26 -20.63 -4.28 -7.79
N TYR A 27 -20.20 -3.07 -7.41
CA TYR A 27 -18.81 -2.67 -7.51
C TYR A 27 -17.95 -3.47 -6.54
N ASN A 28 -16.90 -4.04 -7.09
CA ASN A 28 -15.86 -4.66 -6.28
C ASN A 28 -14.94 -3.60 -5.64
N TRP A 29 -14.03 -4.06 -4.81
CA TRP A 29 -13.05 -3.23 -4.13
C TRP A 29 -12.35 -2.21 -5.06
N ASP A 30 -11.75 -2.68 -6.16
CA ASP A 30 -10.95 -1.84 -7.06
C ASP A 30 -11.82 -0.79 -7.76
N GLN A 31 -13.02 -1.13 -8.14
CA GLN A 31 -13.98 -0.20 -8.75
C GLN A 31 -14.33 0.93 -7.78
N VAL A 32 -14.60 0.61 -6.52
CA VAL A 32 -14.93 1.62 -5.50
C VAL A 32 -13.72 2.52 -5.21
N ILE A 33 -12.55 1.96 -5.00
CA ILE A 33 -11.33 2.72 -4.68
C ILE A 33 -10.94 3.68 -5.81
N ARG A 34 -11.11 3.28 -7.07
CA ARG A 34 -10.77 4.12 -8.23
C ARG A 34 -11.58 5.41 -8.35
N GLU A 35 -12.74 5.48 -7.72
CA GLU A 35 -13.61 6.67 -7.77
C GLU A 35 -13.17 7.78 -6.79
N TYR A 36 -12.27 7.44 -5.86
CA TYR A 36 -11.78 8.38 -4.86
C TYR A 36 -10.30 8.72 -5.04
N GLU A 37 -9.91 9.90 -4.55
CA GLU A 37 -8.52 10.31 -4.44
C GLU A 37 -8.20 10.72 -3.00
N PRO A 38 -7.01 10.37 -2.49
CA PRO A 38 -6.61 10.72 -1.14
C PRO A 38 -6.10 12.15 -1.05
N HIS A 39 -6.39 12.82 0.08
CA HIS A 39 -5.63 13.99 0.47
C HIS A 39 -4.24 13.56 0.96
N MET A 40 -3.18 14.20 0.46
CA MET A 40 -1.79 13.78 0.66
C MET A 40 -1.31 13.85 2.11
N MET A 41 -1.93 14.70 2.92
CA MET A 41 -1.52 14.95 4.30
C MET A 41 -2.69 14.69 5.26
N PRO A 42 -2.42 14.39 6.54
CA PRO A 42 -3.46 14.37 7.55
C PRO A 42 -4.17 15.74 7.60
N VAL A 43 -5.49 15.73 7.74
CA VAL A 43 -6.30 16.95 7.90
C VAL A 43 -6.53 17.29 9.37
N GLY A 44 -6.18 16.38 10.27
CA GLY A 44 -6.28 16.56 11.73
C GLY A 44 -5.76 15.34 12.49
N GLU A 45 -5.88 15.45 13.81
CA GLU A 45 -5.64 14.33 14.71
C GLU A 45 -6.65 14.36 15.87
N PHE A 46 -6.87 13.21 16.48
CA PHE A 46 -7.66 13.11 17.72
C PHE A 46 -6.75 13.29 18.92
N ASP A 47 -7.22 14.01 19.94
CA ASP A 47 -6.49 14.24 21.19
C ASP A 47 -6.17 12.94 21.91
N ASN A 48 -7.09 11.97 21.84
CA ASN A 48 -6.92 10.65 22.40
C ASN A 48 -7.10 9.58 21.32
N TYR A 49 -6.17 8.64 21.25
CA TYR A 49 -6.18 7.52 20.30
C TYR A 49 -7.45 6.65 20.41
N ARG A 50 -8.08 6.61 21.58
CA ARG A 50 -9.28 5.81 21.85
C ARG A 50 -10.59 6.52 21.48
N ASP A 51 -10.53 7.81 21.23
CA ASP A 51 -11.73 8.62 20.99
C ASP A 51 -12.04 8.78 19.49
N GLY A 52 -11.09 8.36 18.63
CA GLY A 52 -11.21 8.49 17.19
C GLY A 52 -11.29 7.15 16.45
N GLN A 53 -12.29 7.01 15.59
CA GLN A 53 -12.43 5.82 14.74
C GLN A 53 -12.45 6.18 13.27
N CYS A 54 -11.74 5.38 12.47
CA CYS A 54 -11.85 5.37 11.03
C CYS A 54 -13.24 4.89 10.59
N ILE A 55 -13.69 5.26 9.41
CA ILE A 55 -14.93 4.72 8.80
C ILE A 55 -14.97 3.18 8.74
N CYS A 56 -13.83 2.51 8.83
CA CYS A 56 -13.76 1.05 8.92
C CYS A 56 -14.02 0.50 10.33
N GLY A 57 -14.08 1.37 11.36
CA GLY A 57 -14.27 1.00 12.75
C GLY A 57 -12.97 0.76 13.54
N HIS A 58 -11.80 1.02 12.94
CA HIS A 58 -10.50 0.92 13.64
C HIS A 58 -10.16 2.21 14.37
N ASP A 59 -9.63 2.11 15.58
CA ASP A 59 -9.17 3.27 16.35
C ASP A 59 -7.96 3.93 15.65
N ILE A 60 -7.99 5.26 15.55
CA ILE A 60 -6.99 6.05 14.84
C ILE A 60 -6.61 7.30 15.61
N LYS A 61 -5.38 7.77 15.38
CA LYS A 61 -4.90 9.07 15.86
C LYS A 61 -4.98 10.12 14.77
N TYR A 62 -4.48 9.82 13.58
CA TYR A 62 -4.41 10.78 12.47
C TYR A 62 -5.63 10.66 11.59
N ILE A 63 -6.23 11.81 11.26
CA ILE A 63 -7.41 11.94 10.42
C ILE A 63 -6.96 12.29 9.01
N TYR A 64 -7.26 11.41 8.06
CA TYR A 64 -7.11 11.66 6.63
C TYR A 64 -8.49 11.84 6.00
N ARG A 65 -8.47 12.42 4.79
CA ARG A 65 -9.67 12.68 3.98
C ARG A 65 -9.46 12.13 2.57
N ILE A 66 -10.53 11.68 1.97
CA ILE A 66 -10.59 11.35 0.55
C ILE A 66 -11.66 12.18 -0.13
N TYR A 67 -11.51 12.39 -1.43
CA TYR A 67 -12.45 13.13 -2.26
C TYR A 67 -12.99 12.24 -3.36
N TYR A 68 -14.26 12.40 -3.70
CA TYR A 68 -14.81 11.82 -4.92
C TYR A 68 -14.21 12.54 -6.13
N LYS A 69 -13.62 11.80 -7.07
CA LYS A 69 -12.83 12.38 -8.17
C LYS A 69 -13.62 13.28 -9.11
N ARG A 70 -14.89 12.96 -9.35
CA ARG A 70 -15.74 13.73 -10.26
C ARG A 70 -16.34 14.97 -9.60
N ASP A 71 -16.40 14.99 -8.28
CA ASP A 71 -16.93 16.10 -7.51
C ASP A 71 -16.22 16.21 -6.15
N ARG A 72 -15.23 17.08 -6.08
CA ARG A 72 -14.42 17.29 -4.87
C ARG A 72 -15.17 17.94 -3.70
N SER A 73 -16.40 18.41 -3.91
CA SER A 73 -17.25 18.85 -2.78
C SER A 73 -17.70 17.65 -1.93
N ILE A 74 -17.68 16.45 -2.49
CA ILE A 74 -17.97 15.21 -1.77
C ILE A 74 -16.67 14.68 -1.18
N SER A 75 -16.59 14.70 0.14
CA SER A 75 -15.44 14.19 0.87
C SER A 75 -15.87 13.22 1.97
N ILE A 76 -14.99 12.29 2.30
CA ILE A 76 -15.19 11.29 3.36
C ILE A 76 -14.04 11.38 4.35
N GLU A 77 -14.38 11.49 5.61
CA GLU A 77 -13.50 11.44 6.79
C GLU A 77 -14.29 10.95 8.00
N PRO A 78 -13.67 10.45 9.07
CA PRO A 78 -12.22 10.28 9.25
C PRO A 78 -11.71 8.97 8.62
N ILE A 79 -10.58 9.05 7.95
CA ILE A 79 -9.88 7.91 7.36
C ILE A 79 -8.57 7.71 8.12
N GLY A 80 -8.30 6.50 8.59
CA GLY A 80 -7.03 6.18 9.25
C GLY A 80 -5.88 5.96 8.27
N SER A 81 -4.64 6.01 8.78
CA SER A 81 -3.41 5.85 7.99
C SER A 81 -3.36 4.52 7.20
N GLU A 82 -3.89 3.44 7.74
CA GLU A 82 -3.95 2.16 7.01
C GLU A 82 -4.99 2.18 5.87
N CYS A 83 -6.11 2.85 6.08
CA CYS A 83 -7.16 2.96 5.07
C CYS A 83 -6.82 3.95 3.97
N ILE A 84 -6.25 5.13 4.30
CA ILE A 84 -5.85 6.11 3.30
C ILE A 84 -4.81 5.55 2.34
N ASN A 85 -3.94 4.72 2.86
CA ASN A 85 -2.88 4.12 2.07
C ASN A 85 -3.38 3.17 0.96
N LYS A 86 -4.61 2.67 1.06
CA LYS A 86 -5.22 1.83 0.02
C LYS A 86 -5.49 2.58 -1.30
N PHE A 87 -5.56 3.91 -1.25
CA PHE A 87 -5.77 4.77 -2.42
C PHE A 87 -4.49 5.07 -3.19
N TYR A 88 -3.32 4.81 -2.61
CA TYR A 88 -2.04 5.02 -3.30
C TYR A 88 -1.66 3.86 -4.23
N ALA A 89 -2.49 2.83 -4.28
CA ALA A 89 -2.35 1.72 -5.21
C ALA A 89 -2.86 2.11 -6.60
N ASN A 90 -1.98 2.44 -7.50
CA ASN A 90 -2.30 2.72 -8.90
C ASN A 90 -1.59 1.73 -9.84
N LYS A 91 -1.85 1.87 -11.16
CA LYS A 91 -1.19 1.05 -12.20
C LYS A 91 0.33 1.11 -12.13
N ASP A 92 0.89 2.22 -11.63
CA ASP A 92 2.33 2.36 -11.42
C ASP A 92 2.87 1.36 -10.42
N THR A 93 2.04 0.91 -9.48
CA THR A 93 2.45 -0.06 -8.46
C THR A 93 2.75 -1.43 -9.05
N ILE A 94 1.92 -1.95 -9.94
CA ILE A 94 2.19 -3.22 -10.64
C ILE A 94 3.48 -3.12 -11.42
N TYR A 95 3.70 -1.99 -12.08
CA TYR A 95 4.96 -1.70 -12.77
C TYR A 95 6.16 -1.70 -11.80
N HIS A 96 6.02 -1.07 -10.64
CA HIS A 96 7.07 -1.07 -9.61
C HIS A 96 7.32 -2.46 -9.02
N LEU A 97 6.26 -3.24 -8.74
CA LEU A 97 6.41 -4.64 -8.30
C LEU A 97 7.18 -5.46 -9.33
N LYS A 98 6.81 -5.31 -10.61
CA LYS A 98 7.52 -5.98 -11.71
C LYS A 98 9.00 -5.58 -11.75
N ARG A 99 9.32 -4.29 -11.67
CA ARG A 99 10.71 -3.81 -11.65
C ARG A 99 11.51 -4.39 -10.49
N MET A 100 10.91 -4.46 -9.27
CA MET A 100 11.56 -5.08 -8.12
C MET A 100 11.89 -6.54 -8.39
N LEU A 101 10.92 -7.29 -8.95
CA LEU A 101 11.12 -8.71 -9.28
C LEU A 101 12.13 -8.90 -10.38
N ASP A 102 12.09 -8.11 -11.45
CA ASP A 102 13.04 -8.18 -12.57
C ASP A 102 14.47 -7.79 -12.14
N SER A 103 14.61 -6.90 -11.16
CA SER A 103 15.92 -6.46 -10.65
C SER A 103 16.52 -7.40 -9.61
N THR A 104 15.73 -8.29 -9.02
CA THR A 104 16.14 -9.12 -7.89
C THR A 104 15.88 -10.60 -8.17
N ASP A 105 16.91 -11.35 -8.53
CA ASP A 105 16.78 -12.82 -8.59
C ASP A 105 16.78 -13.37 -7.16
N ILE A 106 15.61 -13.86 -6.73
CA ILE A 106 15.41 -14.41 -5.38
C ILE A 106 16.39 -15.56 -5.09
N ARG A 107 16.77 -16.33 -6.10
CA ARG A 107 17.71 -17.46 -5.95
C ARG A 107 19.14 -16.97 -5.70
N VAL A 108 19.53 -15.90 -6.39
CA VAL A 108 20.85 -15.29 -6.24
C VAL A 108 20.94 -14.50 -4.93
N LEU A 109 19.85 -13.88 -4.50
CA LEU A 109 19.80 -13.13 -3.24
C LEU A 109 20.34 -13.94 -2.05
N TRP A 110 19.99 -15.24 -1.98
CA TRP A 110 20.44 -16.11 -0.89
C TRP A 110 21.94 -16.44 -0.95
N ASN A 111 22.49 -16.49 -2.15
CA ASN A 111 23.90 -16.84 -2.36
C ASN A 111 24.86 -15.63 -2.20
N GLY A 112 24.34 -14.44 -1.87
CA GLY A 112 25.10 -13.20 -1.80
C GLY A 112 25.22 -12.53 -3.17
N GLY A 113 25.96 -11.41 -3.21
CA GLY A 113 26.18 -10.66 -4.46
C GLY A 113 25.27 -9.45 -4.64
N TYR A 114 24.35 -9.19 -3.73
CA TYR A 114 23.59 -7.95 -3.70
C TYR A 114 24.14 -6.97 -2.68
N THR A 115 24.22 -5.71 -3.11
CA THR A 115 24.57 -4.57 -2.26
C THR A 115 23.33 -3.73 -1.97
N THR A 116 23.43 -2.77 -1.06
CA THR A 116 22.36 -1.82 -0.77
C THR A 116 21.90 -1.05 -2.00
N ASN A 117 22.76 -0.86 -3.01
CA ASN A 117 22.40 -0.15 -4.24
C ASN A 117 21.42 -0.91 -5.14
N HIS A 118 21.32 -2.22 -5.01
CA HIS A 118 20.31 -3.00 -5.74
C HIS A 118 18.86 -2.62 -5.31
N PHE A 119 18.68 -2.19 -4.06
CA PHE A 119 17.40 -1.84 -3.49
C PHE A 119 17.18 -0.32 -3.49
N LYS A 120 17.34 0.31 -4.64
CA LYS A 120 17.12 1.77 -4.83
C LYS A 120 15.95 2.04 -5.76
N ALA A 121 15.53 3.30 -5.78
CA ALA A 121 14.39 3.76 -6.59
C ALA A 121 14.52 3.38 -8.08
N LYS A 122 15.75 3.37 -8.64
CA LYS A 122 16.01 2.93 -10.03
C LYS A 122 15.55 1.48 -10.29
N ASN A 123 15.49 0.65 -9.26
CA ASN A 123 15.04 -0.75 -9.32
C ASN A 123 13.62 -0.95 -8.75
N GLY A 124 12.88 0.14 -8.55
CA GLY A 124 11.51 0.11 -8.05
C GLY A 124 11.35 0.25 -6.53
N PHE A 125 12.43 0.14 -5.75
CA PHE A 125 12.39 0.25 -4.29
C PHE A 125 12.45 1.72 -3.85
N SER A 126 11.35 2.43 -3.97
CA SER A 126 11.14 3.79 -3.45
C SER A 126 10.40 3.75 -2.11
N LYS A 127 10.38 4.88 -1.39
CA LYS A 127 9.60 4.99 -0.15
C LYS A 127 8.12 4.70 -0.38
N ASP A 128 7.57 5.22 -1.47
CA ASP A 128 6.15 5.07 -1.79
C ASP A 128 5.81 3.62 -2.14
N SER A 129 6.65 2.96 -2.93
CA SER A 129 6.44 1.55 -3.27
C SER A 129 6.59 0.62 -2.05
N LEU A 130 7.52 0.92 -1.13
CA LEU A 130 7.65 0.17 0.12
C LEU A 130 6.46 0.38 1.05
N LEU A 131 5.95 1.61 1.13
CA LEU A 131 4.75 1.91 1.89
C LEU A 131 3.55 1.15 1.33
N TYR A 132 3.38 1.16 0.02
CA TYR A 132 2.37 0.35 -0.66
C TYR A 132 2.46 -1.13 -0.27
N LEU A 133 3.65 -1.74 -0.36
CA LEU A 133 3.85 -3.15 0.01
C LEU A 133 3.49 -3.43 1.48
N LYS A 134 3.81 -2.52 2.38
CA LYS A 134 3.43 -2.61 3.79
C LYS A 134 1.91 -2.66 3.96
N ILE A 135 1.21 -1.77 3.25
CA ILE A 135 -0.24 -1.59 3.34
C ILE A 135 -1.00 -2.81 2.85
N TYR A 136 -0.60 -3.37 1.72
CA TYR A 136 -1.21 -4.58 1.19
C TYR A 136 -0.80 -5.85 1.95
N ALA A 137 -0.23 -5.69 3.15
CA ALA A 137 0.22 -6.77 4.03
C ALA A 137 1.19 -7.76 3.36
N CYS A 138 1.90 -7.30 2.31
CA CYS A 138 2.94 -8.10 1.67
C CYS A 138 4.19 -8.18 2.53
N LEU A 139 4.50 -7.08 3.25
CA LEU A 139 5.68 -6.99 4.10
C LEU A 139 5.28 -7.03 5.57
N THR A 140 6.00 -7.85 6.35
CA THR A 140 5.97 -7.71 7.80
C THR A 140 6.61 -6.39 8.21
N ASN A 141 6.33 -5.90 9.43
CA ASN A 141 6.98 -4.69 9.94
C ASN A 141 8.51 -4.79 9.87
N GLN A 142 9.09 -5.93 10.23
CA GLN A 142 10.54 -6.14 10.17
C GLN A 142 11.08 -6.09 8.75
N GLN A 143 10.39 -6.69 7.77
CA GLN A 143 10.78 -6.63 6.35
C GLN A 143 10.72 -5.20 5.83
N TYR A 144 9.66 -4.47 6.16
CA TYR A 144 9.50 -3.09 5.77
C TYR A 144 10.61 -2.19 6.32
N GLU A 145 10.87 -2.23 7.64
CA GLU A 145 11.93 -1.40 8.24
C GLU A 145 13.32 -1.78 7.68
N THR A 146 13.60 -3.07 7.48
CA THR A 146 14.85 -3.51 6.85
C THR A 146 15.01 -2.93 5.44
N LEU A 147 14.00 -3.03 4.59
CA LEU A 147 14.03 -2.47 3.23
C LEU A 147 14.15 -0.95 3.24
N LYS A 148 13.43 -0.29 4.14
CA LYS A 148 13.48 1.17 4.32
C LYS A 148 14.89 1.64 4.70
N ASP A 149 15.55 0.96 5.62
CA ASP A 149 16.91 1.28 6.04
C ASP A 149 17.91 1.09 4.88
N ILE A 150 17.79 -0.01 4.15
CA ILE A 150 18.62 -0.30 2.97
C ILE A 150 18.42 0.76 1.88
N VAL A 151 17.18 1.10 1.56
CA VAL A 151 16.84 2.12 0.55
C VAL A 151 17.38 3.50 0.92
N ASN A 152 17.37 3.85 2.21
CA ASN A 152 17.86 5.13 2.72
C ASN A 152 19.39 5.15 2.92
N THR A 153 20.08 4.00 2.89
CA THR A 153 21.52 3.93 3.07
C THR A 153 22.24 4.68 1.95
N ARG A 154 23.08 5.66 2.30
CA ARG A 154 23.78 6.51 1.32
C ARG A 154 24.98 5.79 0.69
N LYS A 155 25.74 5.05 1.50
CA LYS A 155 26.93 4.31 1.04
C LYS A 155 26.53 2.91 0.56
N GLU A 156 27.11 2.51 -0.56
CA GLU A 156 27.01 1.13 -1.00
C GLU A 156 27.79 0.23 -0.04
N ARG A 157 27.17 -0.88 0.33
CA ARG A 157 27.77 -1.94 1.13
C ARG A 157 27.09 -3.26 0.83
N ASP A 158 27.76 -4.33 1.16
CA ASP A 158 27.17 -5.66 1.13
C ASP A 158 26.04 -5.78 2.14
N LEU A 159 25.08 -6.65 1.84
CA LEU A 159 24.01 -6.98 2.74
C LEU A 159 24.49 -7.95 3.81
N THR A 160 24.04 -7.74 5.02
CA THR A 160 24.24 -8.70 6.12
C THR A 160 23.40 -9.94 5.91
N GLU A 161 23.79 -11.07 6.51
CA GLU A 161 22.99 -12.31 6.46
C GLU A 161 21.56 -12.12 6.99
N TRP A 162 21.40 -11.31 8.01
CA TRP A 162 20.09 -11.00 8.56
C TRP A 162 19.22 -10.20 7.57
N GLU A 163 19.79 -9.21 6.89
CA GLU A 163 19.08 -8.46 5.85
C GLU A 163 18.71 -9.38 4.69
N ILE A 164 19.60 -10.24 4.25
CA ILE A 164 19.32 -11.22 3.20
C ILE A 164 18.11 -12.10 3.54
N ARG A 165 18.06 -12.61 4.77
CA ARG A 165 16.91 -13.40 5.23
C ARG A 165 15.57 -12.62 5.18
N LYS A 166 15.58 -11.36 5.61
CA LYS A 166 14.39 -10.51 5.57
C LYS A 166 13.98 -10.17 4.13
N LEU A 167 14.95 -9.83 3.28
CA LEU A 167 14.72 -9.53 1.87
C LEU A 167 14.20 -10.75 1.10
N TYR A 168 14.73 -11.93 1.35
CA TYR A 168 14.25 -13.15 0.71
C TYR A 168 12.76 -13.40 1.00
N GLY A 169 12.34 -13.25 2.25
CA GLY A 169 10.93 -13.33 2.63
C GLY A 169 10.08 -12.22 2.00
N ALA A 170 10.61 -11.00 1.97
CA ALA A 170 9.95 -9.85 1.34
C ALA A 170 9.74 -10.08 -0.16
N MET A 171 10.76 -10.52 -0.88
CA MET A 171 10.67 -10.78 -2.33
C MET A 171 9.68 -11.89 -2.68
N LYS A 172 9.59 -12.94 -1.86
CA LYS A 172 8.54 -13.97 -2.02
C LYS A 172 7.12 -13.39 -1.83
N ASN A 173 6.95 -12.51 -0.86
CA ASN A 173 5.68 -11.84 -0.65
C ASN A 173 5.34 -10.91 -1.83
N ILE A 174 6.30 -10.14 -2.33
CA ILE A 174 6.15 -9.27 -3.50
C ILE A 174 5.72 -10.10 -4.72
N GLN A 175 6.38 -11.22 -4.97
CA GLN A 175 6.03 -12.11 -6.07
C GLN A 175 4.60 -12.67 -5.96
N ARG A 176 4.19 -13.06 -4.75
CA ARG A 176 2.83 -13.54 -4.50
C ARG A 176 1.78 -12.49 -4.85
N VAL A 177 2.00 -11.24 -4.39
CA VAL A 177 1.09 -10.12 -4.65
C VAL A 177 1.07 -9.76 -6.14
N TYR A 178 2.22 -9.67 -6.78
CA TYR A 178 2.29 -9.44 -8.22
C TYR A 178 1.51 -10.49 -9.01
N ASN A 179 1.68 -11.77 -8.67
CA ASN A 179 0.97 -12.86 -9.35
C ASN A 179 -0.55 -12.82 -9.11
N SER A 180 -1.01 -12.40 -7.92
CA SER A 180 -2.45 -12.25 -7.67
C SER A 180 -3.07 -11.14 -8.53
N HIS A 181 -2.40 -10.01 -8.69
CA HIS A 181 -2.89 -8.93 -9.55
C HIS A 181 -2.94 -9.31 -11.04
N ILE A 182 -1.98 -10.11 -11.52
CA ILE A 182 -2.00 -10.58 -12.92
C ILE A 182 -3.10 -11.62 -13.15
N ALA A 183 -3.41 -12.42 -12.14
CA ALA A 183 -4.47 -13.43 -12.24
C ALA A 183 -5.87 -12.80 -12.26
N GLU A 184 -6.04 -11.63 -11.66
CA GLU A 184 -7.30 -10.87 -11.63
C GLU A 184 -7.55 -10.09 -12.95
N ASP A 185 -6.52 -9.81 -13.73
CA ASP A 185 -6.61 -9.12 -15.04
C ASP A 185 -6.90 -10.08 -16.23
N LYS A 186 -7.09 -11.38 -15.97
CA LYS A 186 -7.46 -12.41 -16.95
C LYS A 186 -8.88 -12.89 -16.76
#